data_b6d27506514e27597d8e1a6480aebc0b
#
_entry.id   b6d27506514e27597d8e1a6480aebc0b
#
_cell.length_a   1.000
_cell.length_b   1.000
_cell.length_c   1.000
_cell.angle_alpha   90.00
_cell.angle_beta   90.00
_cell.angle_gamma   90.00
#
_symmetry.space_group_name_H-M   'P 1'
#
loop_
_entity.id
_entity.type
_entity.pdbx_description
1 polymer ?
#
loop_
_entity_poly.entity_id
_entity_poly.type
_entity_poly.pdbx_seq_one_letter_code
_entity_poly.pdbx_strand_id
1 'polypeptide(L)'
;MAAFRSTTAHMLRESKEYARQTLMGGLSGFESPVGLDRRDRLQALKSGDIGFVHSWDINTSVDGPGTRMTVFMSGCPLRCQYCQNPDTWKMRDGQPVYLDDMIKKVDRYKDLFKATGGGITFSGGESMMQPAFVSRVFRAAREMGVHTCLDTSGFLGRNYSDEQIDDIDL
;
A
#
# COMPACT_ATOMS: atom_id res chain seq x y z
N MET A 1 -22.84 -15.26 5.63
CA MET A 1 -21.92 -14.16 5.33
C MET A 1 -20.48 -14.58 5.01
N ALA A 2 -20.05 -15.80 5.27
CA ALA A 2 -18.69 -16.28 4.99
C ALA A 2 -18.41 -16.67 3.52
N ALA A 3 -19.43 -17.04 2.75
CA ALA A 3 -19.27 -17.54 1.36
C ALA A 3 -18.88 -16.43 0.34
N PHE A 4 -19.25 -15.17 0.60
CA PHE A 4 -18.97 -14.07 -0.36
C PHE A 4 -17.51 -13.60 -0.33
N ARG A 5 -16.81 -13.75 0.81
CA ARG A 5 -15.37 -13.44 0.93
C ARG A 5 -14.48 -14.44 0.21
N SER A 6 -14.94 -15.70 0.09
CA SER A 6 -14.19 -16.78 -0.58
C SER A 6 -14.11 -16.56 -2.10
N THR A 7 -15.15 -16.02 -2.74
CA THR A 7 -15.24 -15.91 -4.19
C THR A 7 -14.29 -14.83 -4.74
N THR A 8 -14.24 -13.66 -4.10
CA THR A 8 -13.37 -12.57 -4.54
C THR A 8 -11.88 -12.93 -4.35
N ALA A 9 -11.53 -13.55 -3.23
CA ALA A 9 -10.17 -14.02 -2.98
C ALA A 9 -9.76 -15.15 -3.95
N HIS A 10 -10.69 -16.01 -4.35
CA HIS A 10 -10.44 -17.05 -5.34
C HIS A 10 -10.22 -16.47 -6.74
N MET A 11 -11.06 -15.54 -7.19
CA MET A 11 -10.92 -14.84 -8.46
C MET A 11 -9.62 -14.02 -8.53
N LEU A 12 -9.22 -13.41 -7.42
CA LEU A 12 -7.94 -12.69 -7.32
C LEU A 12 -6.73 -13.65 -7.38
N ARG A 13 -6.86 -14.88 -6.88
CA ARG A 13 -5.80 -15.91 -6.99
C ARG A 13 -5.68 -16.45 -8.42
N GLU A 14 -6.78 -16.68 -9.11
CA GLU A 14 -6.78 -17.11 -10.52
C GLU A 14 -6.22 -16.04 -11.44
N SER A 15 -6.55 -14.75 -11.18
CA SER A 15 -5.96 -13.64 -11.92
C SER A 15 -4.45 -13.49 -11.67
N LYS A 16 -3.94 -13.87 -10.50
CA LYS A 16 -2.50 -13.94 -10.21
C LYS A 16 -1.77 -14.98 -11.05
N GLU A 17 -2.38 -16.14 -11.25
CA GLU A 17 -1.83 -17.21 -12.09
C GLU A 17 -1.70 -16.77 -13.55
N TYR A 18 -2.71 -16.06 -14.04
CA TYR A 18 -2.73 -15.49 -15.40
C TYR A 18 -1.69 -14.35 -15.55
N ALA A 19 -1.54 -13.52 -14.53
CA ALA A 19 -0.57 -12.41 -14.52
C ALA A 19 0.89 -12.86 -14.55
N ARG A 20 1.21 -14.02 -13.95
CA ARG A 20 2.56 -14.60 -13.99
C ARG A 20 3.03 -14.92 -15.40
N GLN A 21 2.11 -15.10 -16.33
CA GLN A 21 2.43 -15.49 -17.71
C GLN A 21 2.63 -14.29 -18.65
N THR A 22 2.33 -13.03 -18.25
CA THR A 22 2.17 -11.93 -19.22
C THR A 22 3.00 -10.67 -18.92
N LEU A 23 3.86 -10.58 -17.90
CA LEU A 23 4.40 -9.28 -17.47
C LEU A 23 5.93 -9.16 -17.40
N MET A 24 6.42 -8.46 -18.37
CA MET A 24 7.58 -7.56 -18.26
C MET A 24 7.04 -6.13 -18.05
N GLY A 25 7.19 -5.53 -16.85
CA GLY A 25 6.89 -4.11 -16.64
C GLY A 25 6.12 -3.69 -15.39
N GLY A 26 6.09 -4.50 -14.33
CA GLY A 26 5.56 -4.08 -13.03
C GLY A 26 6.60 -3.33 -12.18
N LEU A 27 6.15 -2.66 -11.11
CA LEU A 27 7.03 -2.17 -10.04
C LEU A 27 7.96 -3.29 -9.60
N SER A 28 9.27 -3.04 -9.57
CA SER A 28 10.27 -4.06 -9.25
C SER A 28 9.92 -4.81 -7.96
N GLY A 29 9.65 -6.09 -8.09
CA GLY A 29 9.35 -6.98 -6.98
C GLY A 29 7.89 -7.04 -6.51
N PHE A 30 6.94 -6.51 -7.28
CA PHE A 30 5.51 -6.73 -7.10
C PHE A 30 4.86 -7.31 -8.35
N GLU A 31 3.90 -8.20 -8.15
CA GLU A 31 3.03 -8.68 -9.24
C GLU A 31 1.88 -7.69 -9.42
N SER A 32 1.61 -7.28 -10.66
CA SER A 32 0.46 -6.42 -10.96
C SER A 32 -0.78 -7.26 -11.24
N PRO A 33 -1.96 -6.91 -10.68
CA PRO A 33 -3.22 -7.54 -11.03
C PRO A 33 -3.60 -7.22 -12.47
N VAL A 34 -3.42 -8.19 -13.36
CA VAL A 34 -3.82 -8.13 -14.77
C VAL A 34 -5.16 -8.82 -14.93
N GLY A 35 -6.01 -8.27 -15.81
CA GLY A 35 -7.28 -8.90 -16.16
C GLY A 35 -8.48 -8.57 -15.27
N LEU A 36 -8.32 -7.76 -14.23
CA LEU A 36 -9.47 -7.26 -13.46
C LEU A 36 -10.26 -6.26 -14.30
N ASP A 37 -11.57 -6.50 -14.42
CA ASP A 37 -12.47 -5.52 -15.00
C ASP A 37 -12.55 -4.25 -14.10
N ARG A 38 -13.20 -3.19 -14.64
CA ARG A 38 -13.31 -1.91 -13.90
C ARG A 38 -14.06 -2.07 -12.57
N ARG A 39 -15.07 -2.91 -12.52
CA ARG A 39 -15.93 -3.11 -11.35
C ARG A 39 -15.16 -3.87 -10.25
N ASP A 40 -14.49 -4.95 -10.62
CA ASP A 40 -13.71 -5.78 -9.71
C ASP A 40 -12.53 -5.00 -9.15
N ARG A 41 -11.88 -4.18 -9.98
CA ARG A 41 -10.80 -3.28 -9.55
C ARG A 41 -11.27 -2.26 -8.51
N LEU A 42 -12.43 -1.63 -8.74
CA LEU A 42 -13.01 -0.67 -7.78
C LEU A 42 -13.41 -1.36 -6.47
N GLN A 43 -13.92 -2.57 -6.54
CA GLN A 43 -14.26 -3.34 -5.35
C GLN A 43 -13.00 -3.73 -4.56
N ALA A 44 -11.97 -4.23 -5.24
CA ALA A 44 -10.70 -4.61 -4.63
C ALA A 44 -9.98 -3.40 -3.99
N LEU A 45 -10.08 -2.21 -4.60
CA LEU A 45 -9.58 -0.97 -4.02
C LEU A 45 -10.36 -0.58 -2.74
N LYS A 46 -11.68 -0.67 -2.77
CA LYS A 46 -12.52 -0.36 -1.61
C LYS A 46 -12.33 -1.33 -0.45
N SER A 47 -12.10 -2.60 -0.72
CA SER A 47 -11.81 -3.62 0.29
C SER A 47 -10.37 -3.58 0.79
N GLY A 48 -9.47 -2.87 0.08
CA GLY A 48 -8.04 -2.85 0.36
C GLY A 48 -7.31 -4.11 -0.07
N ASP A 49 -7.87 -4.91 -0.98
CA ASP A 49 -7.18 -6.08 -1.55
C ASP A 49 -6.11 -5.67 -2.57
N ILE A 50 -6.26 -4.47 -3.13
CA ILE A 50 -5.23 -3.82 -3.95
C ILE A 50 -5.01 -2.38 -3.49
N GLY A 51 -3.77 -1.88 -3.67
CA GLY A 51 -3.41 -0.47 -3.56
C GLY A 51 -2.73 0.01 -4.83
N PHE A 52 -2.92 1.29 -5.19
CA PHE A 52 -2.21 1.92 -6.29
C PHE A 52 -0.92 2.56 -5.77
N VAL A 53 0.20 1.97 -6.12
CA VAL A 53 1.55 2.36 -5.69
C VAL A 53 2.28 3.00 -6.85
N HIS A 54 2.92 4.13 -6.63
CA HIS A 54 3.82 4.78 -7.59
C HIS A 54 5.19 4.09 -7.60
N SER A 55 5.82 4.03 -6.43
CA SER A 55 7.14 3.46 -6.24
C SER A 55 7.37 3.07 -4.77
N TRP A 56 8.48 2.43 -4.49
CA TRP A 56 8.92 2.15 -3.13
C TRP A 56 10.44 2.14 -3.08
N ASP A 57 10.99 2.44 -1.91
CA ASP A 57 12.42 2.40 -1.66
C ASP A 57 12.71 1.97 -0.22
N ILE A 58 13.96 1.60 0.06
CA ILE A 58 14.43 1.34 1.43
C ILE A 58 15.46 2.41 1.77
N ASN A 59 15.09 3.25 2.73
CA ASN A 59 15.87 4.40 3.17
C ASN A 59 16.18 4.32 4.67
N THR A 60 17.17 5.08 5.11
CA THR A 60 17.53 5.19 6.52
C THR A 60 17.30 6.62 6.99
N SER A 61 16.43 6.78 8.01
CA SER A 61 16.18 8.04 8.71
C SER A 61 15.72 9.22 7.81
N VAL A 62 15.02 8.93 6.71
CA VAL A 62 14.45 9.96 5.82
C VAL A 62 12.97 10.16 6.11
N ASP A 63 12.17 9.10 6.01
CA ASP A 63 10.71 9.16 6.16
C ASP A 63 10.24 8.57 7.49
N GLY A 64 11.00 8.79 8.56
CA GLY A 64 10.76 8.31 9.91
C GLY A 64 11.98 7.62 10.52
N PRO A 65 11.86 7.02 11.73
CA PRO A 65 12.98 6.43 12.44
C PRO A 65 13.51 5.16 11.79
N GLY A 66 14.82 4.92 11.96
CA GLY A 66 15.51 3.70 11.55
C GLY A 66 15.57 3.49 10.05
N THR A 67 15.90 2.26 9.64
CA THR A 67 15.82 1.84 8.23
C THR A 67 14.40 1.40 7.93
N ARG A 68 13.82 1.95 6.86
CA ARG A 68 12.41 1.69 6.56
C ARG A 68 12.13 1.55 5.08
N MET A 69 11.07 0.85 4.79
CA MET A 69 10.50 0.81 3.46
C MET A 69 9.50 1.95 3.32
N THR A 70 9.81 2.93 2.46
CA THR A 70 8.89 3.98 2.09
C THR A 70 8.14 3.58 0.82
N VAL A 71 6.83 3.56 0.89
CA VAL A 71 5.93 3.23 -0.22
C VAL A 71 5.21 4.50 -0.65
N PHE A 72 5.48 4.97 -1.86
CA PHE A 72 4.85 6.15 -2.43
C PHE A 72 3.54 5.77 -3.10
N MET A 73 2.43 6.20 -2.51
CA MET A 73 1.09 5.93 -3.01
C MET A 73 0.72 6.87 -4.15
N SER A 74 -0.10 6.41 -5.08
CA SER A 74 -0.68 7.24 -6.13
C SER A 74 -2.04 7.76 -5.76
N GLY A 75 -2.34 8.98 -6.21
CA GLY A 75 -3.56 9.71 -5.92
C GLY A 75 -3.33 10.78 -4.85
N CYS A 76 -3.65 12.04 -5.20
CA CYS A 76 -3.63 13.15 -4.27
C CYS A 76 -4.67 14.21 -4.69
N PRO A 77 -5.57 14.64 -3.80
CA PRO A 77 -6.56 15.68 -4.12
C PRO A 77 -5.97 17.08 -4.06
N LEU A 78 -4.78 17.23 -3.45
CA LEU A 78 -4.12 18.50 -3.25
C LEU A 78 -3.22 18.87 -4.45
N ARG A 79 -2.86 20.16 -4.53
CA ARG A 79 -1.96 20.73 -5.53
C ARG A 79 -1.02 21.74 -4.84
N CYS A 80 -0.24 21.22 -3.88
CA CYS A 80 0.71 22.03 -3.12
C CYS A 80 1.74 22.66 -4.06
N GLN A 81 2.05 23.94 -3.87
CA GLN A 81 3.02 24.67 -4.70
C GLN A 81 4.45 24.10 -4.57
N TYR A 82 4.75 23.45 -3.44
CA TYR A 82 6.04 22.84 -3.13
C TYR A 82 5.99 21.29 -3.20
N CYS A 83 5.04 20.74 -3.97
CA CYS A 83 4.92 19.27 -4.10
C CYS A 83 6.19 18.66 -4.69
N GLN A 84 6.78 17.71 -3.97
CA GLN A 84 8.00 17.02 -4.42
C GLN A 84 7.68 15.85 -5.36
N ASN A 85 6.45 15.32 -5.30
CA ASN A 85 6.02 14.13 -6.05
C ASN A 85 4.79 14.42 -6.93
N PRO A 86 4.85 15.37 -7.88
CA PRO A 86 3.70 15.76 -8.71
C PRO A 86 3.21 14.64 -9.64
N ASP A 87 4.05 13.66 -9.93
CA ASP A 87 3.79 12.46 -10.70
C ASP A 87 2.87 11.46 -9.96
N THR A 88 2.73 11.59 -8.63
CA THR A 88 1.81 10.77 -7.84
C THR A 88 0.37 11.30 -7.79
N TRP A 89 0.06 12.46 -8.38
CA TRP A 89 -1.24 13.11 -8.23
C TRP A 89 -2.42 12.27 -8.72
N LYS A 90 -2.23 11.51 -9.79
CA LYS A 90 -3.32 10.73 -10.38
C LYS A 90 -3.22 9.27 -9.96
N MET A 91 -4.30 8.75 -9.40
CA MET A 91 -4.41 7.33 -9.03
C MET A 91 -4.05 6.39 -10.18
N ARG A 92 -4.45 6.72 -11.41
CA ARG A 92 -4.22 5.91 -12.60
C ARG A 92 -2.75 5.82 -13.04
N ASP A 93 -1.91 6.73 -12.55
CA ASP A 93 -0.48 6.75 -12.90
C ASP A 93 0.31 5.79 -12.00
N GLY A 94 -0.32 5.28 -10.93
CA GLY A 94 0.23 4.20 -10.10
C GLY A 94 -0.08 2.82 -10.65
N GLN A 95 0.67 1.85 -10.18
CA GLN A 95 0.46 0.44 -10.48
C GLN A 95 -0.33 -0.23 -9.37
N PRO A 96 -1.33 -1.06 -9.71
CA PRO A 96 -2.03 -1.84 -8.71
C PRO A 96 -1.12 -2.92 -8.13
N VAL A 97 -1.06 -3.00 -6.81
CA VAL A 97 -0.29 -3.97 -6.03
C VAL A 97 -1.25 -4.75 -5.14
N TYR A 98 -1.12 -6.07 -5.08
CA TYR A 98 -1.90 -6.88 -4.17
C TYR A 98 -1.49 -6.66 -2.72
N LEU A 99 -2.47 -6.68 -1.82
CA LEU A 99 -2.23 -6.59 -0.37
C LEU A 99 -1.24 -7.67 0.11
N ASP A 100 -1.49 -8.91 -0.28
CA ASP A 100 -0.63 -10.04 0.13
C ASP A 100 0.82 -9.88 -0.30
N ASP A 101 1.06 -9.26 -1.47
CA ASP A 101 2.42 -9.08 -1.98
C ASP A 101 3.12 -7.93 -1.25
N MET A 102 2.37 -6.88 -0.88
CA MET A 102 2.89 -5.83 0.00
C MET A 102 3.25 -6.40 1.39
N ILE A 103 2.37 -7.21 1.99
CA ILE A 103 2.63 -7.85 3.28
C ILE A 103 3.84 -8.78 3.21
N LYS A 104 3.97 -9.60 2.17
CA LYS A 104 5.17 -10.45 1.95
C LYS A 104 6.44 -9.61 1.81
N LYS A 105 6.35 -8.44 1.18
CA LYS A 105 7.49 -7.55 1.05
C LYS A 105 7.92 -7.01 2.41
N VAL A 106 6.98 -6.59 3.25
CA VAL A 106 7.26 -6.17 4.64
C VAL A 106 7.88 -7.31 5.44
N ASP A 107 7.29 -8.51 5.37
CA ASP A 107 7.79 -9.71 6.05
C ASP A 107 9.24 -10.04 5.66
N ARG A 108 9.57 -9.88 4.39
CA ARG A 108 10.94 -10.12 3.87
C ARG A 108 12.00 -9.24 4.53
N TYR A 109 11.65 -8.01 4.91
CA TYR A 109 12.58 -7.04 5.49
C TYR A 109 12.37 -6.81 7.00
N LYS A 110 11.45 -7.52 7.64
CA LYS A 110 11.07 -7.30 9.05
C LYS A 110 12.24 -7.34 10.02
N ASP A 111 13.18 -8.26 9.82
CA ASP A 111 14.33 -8.41 10.71
C ASP A 111 15.28 -7.22 10.60
N LEU A 112 15.48 -6.68 9.40
CA LEU A 112 16.22 -5.43 9.17
C LEU A 112 15.53 -4.26 9.86
N PHE A 113 14.22 -4.13 9.72
CA PHE A 113 13.46 -3.06 10.35
C PHE A 113 13.53 -3.12 11.87
N LYS A 114 13.36 -4.30 12.46
CA LYS A 114 13.49 -4.50 13.91
C LYS A 114 14.88 -4.19 14.43
N ALA A 115 15.91 -4.64 13.72
CA ALA A 115 17.30 -4.42 14.12
C ALA A 115 17.71 -2.92 14.14
N THR A 116 17.03 -2.12 13.31
CA THR A 116 17.34 -0.68 13.17
C THR A 116 16.31 0.25 13.84
N GLY A 117 15.29 -0.31 14.50
CA GLY A 117 14.16 0.48 15.02
C GLY A 117 13.35 1.17 13.91
N GLY A 118 13.37 0.59 12.72
CA GLY A 118 12.68 1.10 11.53
C GLY A 118 11.34 0.41 11.26
N GLY A 119 10.88 0.48 10.00
CA GLY A 119 9.59 -0.09 9.67
C GLY A 119 9.10 0.19 8.26
N ILE A 120 7.81 0.43 8.13
CA ILE A 120 7.18 0.84 6.87
C ILE A 120 6.60 2.24 7.00
N THR A 121 6.77 3.05 5.96
CA THR A 121 6.11 4.36 5.78
C THR A 121 5.27 4.35 4.52
N PHE A 122 4.03 4.79 4.62
CA PHE A 122 3.26 5.19 3.45
C PHE A 122 3.34 6.71 3.26
N SER A 123 3.75 7.12 2.06
CA SER A 123 3.94 8.51 1.64
C SER A 123 3.48 8.69 0.17
N GLY A 124 4.03 9.64 -0.57
CA GLY A 124 3.85 9.84 -2.01
C GLY A 124 2.83 10.90 -2.36
N GLY A 125 1.67 10.52 -2.87
CA GLY A 125 0.53 11.40 -3.07
C GLY A 125 -0.14 11.74 -1.74
N GLU A 126 -1.38 11.30 -1.54
CA GLU A 126 -2.03 11.34 -0.24
C GLU A 126 -2.40 9.90 0.16
N SER A 127 -1.64 9.33 1.07
CA SER A 127 -1.81 7.93 1.48
C SER A 127 -3.19 7.64 2.05
N MET A 128 -3.82 8.65 2.68
CA MET A 128 -5.18 8.57 3.19
C MET A 128 -6.29 8.46 2.12
N MET A 129 -5.95 8.55 0.83
CA MET A 129 -6.89 8.22 -0.25
C MET A 129 -7.17 6.72 -0.39
N GLN A 130 -6.32 5.88 0.19
CA GLN A 130 -6.42 4.42 0.10
C GLN A 130 -6.47 3.77 1.50
N PRO A 131 -7.41 4.19 2.37
CA PRO A 131 -7.39 3.86 3.79
C PRO A 131 -7.45 2.36 4.07
N ALA A 132 -8.27 1.62 3.32
CA ALA A 132 -8.44 0.19 3.53
C ALA A 132 -7.16 -0.61 3.23
N PHE A 133 -6.41 -0.23 2.20
CA PHE A 133 -5.14 -0.88 1.87
C PHE A 133 -4.07 -0.54 2.91
N VAL A 134 -3.90 0.75 3.21
CA VAL A 134 -2.88 1.24 4.14
C VAL A 134 -3.06 0.63 5.54
N SER A 135 -4.27 0.69 6.11
CA SER A 135 -4.51 0.15 7.44
C SER A 135 -4.33 -1.37 7.52
N ARG A 136 -4.71 -2.11 6.49
CA ARG A 136 -4.50 -3.57 6.46
C ARG A 136 -3.02 -3.95 6.39
N VAL A 137 -2.21 -3.19 5.65
CA VAL A 137 -0.75 -3.39 5.64
C VAL A 137 -0.15 -3.02 6.99
N PHE A 138 -0.56 -1.90 7.59
CA PHE A 138 -0.07 -1.48 8.90
C PHE A 138 -0.42 -2.48 9.99
N ARG A 139 -1.65 -2.98 10.02
CA ARG A 139 -2.06 -4.04 10.96
C ARG A 139 -1.16 -5.27 10.84
N ALA A 140 -0.94 -5.76 9.62
CA ALA A 140 -0.04 -6.88 9.40
C ALA A 140 1.41 -6.57 9.81
N ALA A 141 1.90 -5.36 9.56
CA ALA A 141 3.23 -4.93 9.96
C ALA A 141 3.37 -4.92 11.50
N ARG A 142 2.38 -4.39 12.22
CA ARG A 142 2.34 -4.38 13.69
C ARG A 142 2.29 -5.79 14.29
N GLU A 143 1.50 -6.68 13.69
CA GLU A 143 1.48 -8.10 14.08
C GLU A 143 2.85 -8.77 13.93
N MET A 144 3.66 -8.31 12.97
CA MET A 144 5.05 -8.74 12.80
C MET A 144 6.02 -7.99 13.74
N GLY A 145 5.57 -7.00 14.53
CA GLY A 145 6.41 -6.14 15.37
C GLY A 145 7.23 -5.12 14.57
N VAL A 146 6.72 -4.69 13.42
CA VAL A 146 7.33 -3.69 12.54
C VAL A 146 6.62 -2.35 12.75
N HIS A 147 7.39 -1.29 12.99
CA HIS A 147 6.88 0.07 13.22
C HIS A 147 6.21 0.65 11.97
N THR A 148 5.10 1.35 12.16
CA THR A 148 4.30 1.94 11.09
C THR A 148 4.35 3.47 11.15
N CYS A 149 4.45 4.11 9.97
CA CYS A 149 4.47 5.57 9.86
C CYS A 149 3.63 6.01 8.67
N LEU A 150 2.82 7.05 8.87
CA LEU A 150 1.98 7.64 7.83
C LEU A 150 2.39 9.07 7.56
N ASP A 151 3.02 9.30 6.41
CA ASP A 151 3.26 10.64 5.90
C ASP A 151 2.03 11.13 5.13
N THR A 152 1.38 12.15 5.67
CA THR A 152 0.10 12.67 5.16
C THR A 152 -0.05 14.16 5.43
N SER A 153 -0.82 14.82 4.56
CA SER A 153 -1.26 16.20 4.81
C SER A 153 -2.34 16.29 5.92
N GLY A 154 -2.91 15.17 6.33
CA GLY A 154 -4.03 15.11 7.27
C GLY A 154 -5.38 15.56 6.69
N PHE A 155 -5.42 16.00 5.43
CA PHE A 155 -6.63 16.54 4.79
C PHE A 155 -7.81 15.57 4.81
N LEU A 156 -7.54 14.28 4.70
CA LEU A 156 -8.54 13.21 4.70
C LEU A 156 -8.69 12.52 6.06
N GLY A 157 -8.07 13.02 7.13
CA GLY A 157 -8.04 12.39 8.46
C GLY A 157 -9.43 12.07 9.04
N ARG A 158 -10.43 12.90 8.74
CA ARG A 158 -11.82 12.65 9.16
C ARG A 158 -12.46 11.39 8.57
N ASN A 159 -11.87 10.83 7.52
CA ASN A 159 -12.38 9.63 6.84
C ASN A 159 -11.78 8.34 7.42
N TYR A 160 -10.81 8.47 8.32
CA TYR A 160 -10.22 7.33 9.03
C TYR A 160 -11.05 7.00 10.28
N SER A 161 -11.25 5.71 10.52
CA SER A 161 -11.81 5.23 11.78
C SER A 161 -10.72 5.19 12.86
N ASP A 162 -11.16 5.19 14.13
CA ASP A 162 -10.25 5.05 15.27
C ASP A 162 -9.38 3.79 15.13
N GLU A 163 -9.96 2.66 14.70
CA GLU A 163 -9.21 1.42 14.44
C GLU A 163 -8.10 1.57 13.39
N GLN A 164 -8.34 2.40 12.35
CA GLN A 164 -7.33 2.66 11.32
C GLN A 164 -6.22 3.58 11.83
N ILE A 165 -6.56 4.50 12.73
CA ILE A 165 -5.59 5.38 13.39
C ILE A 165 -4.75 4.59 14.39
N ASP A 166 -5.35 3.65 15.10
CA ASP A 166 -4.64 2.78 16.05
C ASP A 166 -3.59 1.88 15.39
N ASP A 167 -3.68 1.64 14.09
CA ASP A 167 -2.68 0.89 13.32
C ASP A 167 -1.44 1.75 12.94
N ILE A 168 -1.40 3.05 13.30
CA ILE A 168 -0.33 4.01 12.98
C ILE A 168 0.47 4.31 14.26
N ASP A 169 1.79 4.10 14.23
CA ASP A 169 2.67 4.43 15.36
C ASP A 169 3.20 5.87 15.29
N LEU A 170 3.32 6.46 14.08
CA LEU A 170 3.84 7.81 13.85
C LEU A 170 3.17 8.47 12.62
#